data_c2ca5054b9ae93517b5c2378c75a4ac3
#
_entry.id   c2ca5054b9ae93517b5c2378c75a4ac3
#
_cell.length_a   1.000
_cell.length_b   1.000
_cell.length_c   1.000
_cell.angle_alpha   90.00
_cell.angle_beta   90.00
_cell.angle_gamma   90.00
#
_symmetry.space_group_name_H-M   'P 1'
#
loop_
_entity.id
_entity.type
_entity.pdbx_description
1 polymer ?
#
loop_
_entity_poly.entity_id
_entity_poly.type
_entity_poly.pdbx_seq_one_letter_code
_entity_poly.pdbx_strand_id
1 'polypeptide(L)'
;LVLSDFERMIQLAEDVFAVKSDPNQLDIDQQVMERLHRIHPSTVSEYDNGNGPVAWVLLIPTTFELMNRFLAKEISEKELFNLTPLYLVYDSLYLCSALVLEEYRRQGIATQLTLSAIEQIRKDHPIKALFVWAFSKEGDRGSESIAQLASLPLFKRPE
;
A
#
# COMPACT_ATOMS: atom_id res chain seq x y z
N LEU A 1 -23.49 21.31 -5.35
CA LEU A 1 -23.19 19.92 -5.69
C LEU A 1 -22.27 19.31 -4.64
N VAL A 2 -22.78 18.28 -3.97
CA VAL A 2 -22.02 17.53 -2.97
C VAL A 2 -21.39 16.32 -3.68
N LEU A 3 -20.06 16.19 -3.61
CA LEU A 3 -19.37 15.03 -4.17
C LEU A 3 -19.71 13.77 -3.37
N SER A 4 -19.86 12.64 -4.07
CA SER A 4 -19.97 11.34 -3.43
C SER A 4 -18.66 10.97 -2.73
N ASP A 5 -18.70 10.03 -1.80
CA ASP A 5 -17.47 9.56 -1.15
C ASP A 5 -16.50 8.97 -2.15
N PHE A 6 -16.98 8.26 -3.17
CA PHE A 6 -16.13 7.75 -4.25
C PHE A 6 -15.40 8.87 -4.97
N GLU A 7 -16.11 9.94 -5.36
CA GLU A 7 -15.50 11.09 -6.03
C GLU A 7 -14.48 11.78 -5.12
N ARG A 8 -14.78 11.90 -3.83
CA ARG A 8 -13.87 12.46 -2.83
C ARG A 8 -12.61 11.60 -2.68
N MET A 9 -12.74 10.27 -2.71
CA MET A 9 -11.58 9.37 -2.66
C MET A 9 -10.70 9.51 -3.90
N ILE A 10 -11.30 9.65 -5.09
CA ILE A 10 -10.57 9.90 -6.33
C ILE A 10 -9.80 11.22 -6.22
N GLN A 11 -10.43 12.28 -5.74
CA GLN A 11 -9.78 13.59 -5.57
C GLN A 11 -8.62 13.50 -4.57
N LEU A 12 -8.82 12.81 -3.46
CA LEU A 12 -7.76 12.60 -2.46
C LEU A 12 -6.57 11.84 -3.05
N ALA A 13 -6.82 10.81 -3.83
CA ALA A 13 -5.76 10.04 -4.49
C ALA A 13 -4.96 10.93 -5.44
N GLU A 14 -5.63 11.74 -6.26
CA GLU A 14 -4.97 12.67 -7.16
C GLU A 14 -4.11 13.68 -6.40
N ASP A 15 -4.62 14.25 -5.31
CA ASP A 15 -3.90 15.23 -4.50
C ASP A 15 -2.66 14.63 -3.87
N VAL A 16 -2.76 13.43 -3.30
CA VAL A 16 -1.63 12.74 -2.67
C VAL A 16 -0.55 12.38 -3.68
N PHE A 17 -0.94 11.87 -4.84
CA PHE A 17 0.02 11.51 -5.89
C PHE A 17 0.67 12.75 -6.52
N ALA A 18 -0.05 13.85 -6.61
CA ALA A 18 0.52 15.12 -7.08
C ALA A 18 1.61 15.64 -6.14
N VAL A 19 1.44 15.48 -4.83
CA VAL A 19 2.46 15.89 -3.83
C VAL A 19 3.72 15.04 -3.97
N LYS A 20 3.59 13.76 -4.24
CA LYS A 20 4.74 12.87 -4.45
C LYS A 20 5.50 13.17 -5.74
N SER A 21 4.84 13.60 -6.78
CA SER A 21 5.28 14.02 -8.13
C SER A 21 6.67 13.53 -8.60
N ASP A 22 7.05 12.33 -8.26
CA ASP A 22 8.30 11.70 -8.69
C ASP A 22 8.00 10.88 -9.95
N PRO A 23 8.74 11.08 -11.07
CA PRO A 23 8.54 10.28 -12.28
C PRO A 23 8.79 8.78 -12.07
N ASN A 24 9.47 8.42 -10.99
CA ASN A 24 9.71 7.02 -10.61
C ASN A 24 8.63 6.44 -9.72
N GLN A 25 7.61 7.24 -9.40
CA GLN A 25 6.46 6.81 -8.61
C GLN A 25 5.55 5.93 -9.44
N LEU A 26 4.93 4.94 -8.78
CA LEU A 26 3.92 4.10 -9.40
C LEU A 26 2.63 4.89 -9.65
N ASP A 27 2.20 4.96 -10.91
CA ASP A 27 0.90 5.51 -11.28
C ASP A 27 -0.16 4.41 -11.22
N ILE A 28 -1.28 4.70 -10.57
CA ILE A 28 -2.36 3.72 -10.42
C ILE A 28 -3.35 3.91 -11.58
N ASP A 29 -3.15 3.13 -12.63
CA ASP A 29 -4.04 3.05 -13.78
C ASP A 29 -4.73 1.68 -13.86
N GLN A 30 -5.54 1.47 -14.88
CA GLN A 30 -6.29 0.22 -15.05
C GLN A 30 -5.37 -0.99 -15.20
N GLN A 31 -4.28 -0.85 -15.94
CA GLN A 31 -3.33 -1.96 -16.14
C GLN A 31 -2.62 -2.34 -14.84
N VAL A 32 -2.25 -1.34 -14.04
CA VAL A 32 -1.65 -1.55 -12.72
C VAL A 32 -2.65 -2.27 -11.81
N MET A 33 -3.91 -1.85 -11.80
CA MET A 33 -4.96 -2.48 -11.00
C MET A 33 -5.17 -3.95 -11.39
N GLU A 34 -5.19 -4.26 -12.68
CA GLU A 34 -5.34 -5.63 -13.16
C GLU A 34 -4.16 -6.50 -12.72
N ARG A 35 -2.94 -5.97 -12.83
CA ARG A 35 -1.74 -6.70 -12.41
C ARG A 35 -1.72 -6.92 -10.89
N LEU A 36 -2.10 -5.91 -10.11
CA LEU A 36 -2.22 -6.04 -8.66
C LEU A 36 -3.19 -7.16 -8.29
N HIS A 37 -4.32 -7.23 -8.98
CA HIS A 37 -5.32 -8.28 -8.76
C HIS A 37 -4.75 -9.67 -9.07
N ARG A 38 -3.91 -9.77 -10.09
CA ARG A 38 -3.23 -11.04 -10.44
C ARG A 38 -2.18 -11.44 -9.42
N ILE A 39 -1.53 -10.45 -8.78
CA ILE A 39 -0.57 -10.73 -7.72
C ILE A 39 -1.30 -11.31 -6.51
N HIS A 40 -2.36 -10.65 -6.05
CA HIS A 40 -3.22 -11.14 -4.97
C HIS A 40 -4.50 -10.31 -4.88
N PRO A 41 -5.65 -10.92 -4.53
CA PRO A 41 -6.90 -10.16 -4.38
C PRO A 41 -6.88 -9.09 -3.29
N SER A 42 -6.03 -9.25 -2.27
CA SER A 42 -5.94 -8.31 -1.15
C SER A 42 -4.87 -7.23 -1.33
N THR A 43 -4.31 -7.07 -2.53
CA THR A 43 -3.36 -5.98 -2.83
C THR A 43 -4.03 -4.62 -2.78
N VAL A 44 -5.30 -4.55 -3.15
CA VAL A 44 -6.11 -3.32 -3.04
C VAL A 44 -7.29 -3.63 -2.12
N SER A 45 -7.39 -2.90 -1.03
CA SER A 45 -8.45 -3.07 -0.06
C SER A 45 -9.23 -1.78 0.12
N GLU A 46 -10.53 -1.91 0.36
CA GLU A 46 -11.45 -0.79 0.46
C GLU A 46 -12.33 -0.95 1.69
N TYR A 47 -12.58 0.15 2.37
CA TYR A 47 -13.60 0.22 3.41
C TYR A 47 -14.72 1.13 2.95
N ASP A 48 -15.94 0.59 2.93
CA ASP A 48 -17.17 1.29 2.56
C ASP A 48 -18.09 1.32 3.78
N ASN A 49 -18.54 2.51 4.16
CA ASN A 49 -19.41 2.68 5.33
C ASN A 49 -20.89 2.60 5.00
N GLY A 50 -21.26 2.20 3.77
CA GLY A 50 -22.63 2.16 3.29
C GLY A 50 -22.98 3.30 2.34
N ASN A 51 -22.15 4.35 2.28
CA ASN A 51 -22.36 5.52 1.42
C ASN A 51 -21.25 5.69 0.38
N GLY A 52 -20.46 4.65 0.16
CA GLY A 52 -19.32 4.66 -0.72
C GLY A 52 -18.00 4.44 0.03
N PRO A 53 -16.89 4.31 -0.70
CA PRO A 53 -15.60 4.06 -0.08
C PRO A 53 -15.10 5.27 0.70
N VAL A 54 -14.55 5.03 1.88
CA VAL A 54 -13.95 6.07 2.73
C VAL A 54 -12.48 5.83 3.00
N ALA A 55 -11.96 4.65 2.63
CA ALA A 55 -10.55 4.31 2.77
C ALA A 55 -10.11 3.33 1.68
N TRP A 56 -8.91 3.53 1.18
CA TRP A 56 -8.23 2.61 0.26
C TRP A 56 -6.83 2.30 0.78
N VAL A 57 -6.45 1.03 0.73
CA VAL A 57 -5.11 0.56 1.10
C VAL A 57 -4.52 -0.23 -0.05
N LEU A 58 -3.27 0.06 -0.39
CA LEU A 58 -2.53 -0.62 -1.45
C LEU A 58 -1.29 -1.27 -0.87
N LEU A 59 -1.18 -2.59 -1.03
CA LEU A 59 -0.03 -3.40 -0.60
C LEU A 59 0.52 -4.16 -1.81
N ILE A 60 1.84 -4.28 -1.89
CA ILE A 60 2.48 -5.02 -2.99
C ILE A 60 3.35 -6.14 -2.41
N PRO A 61 2.88 -7.41 -2.52
CA PRO A 61 3.73 -8.56 -2.22
C PRO A 61 4.86 -8.65 -3.24
N THR A 62 6.04 -9.01 -2.76
CA THR A 62 7.21 -9.12 -3.63
C THR A 62 8.24 -10.06 -3.01
N THR A 63 9.43 -10.10 -3.60
CA THR A 63 10.52 -10.93 -3.13
C THR A 63 11.49 -10.15 -2.25
N PHE A 64 12.19 -10.86 -1.39
CA PHE A 64 13.22 -10.28 -0.53
C PHE A 64 14.30 -9.57 -1.34
N GLU A 65 14.70 -10.15 -2.48
CA GLU A 65 15.67 -9.52 -3.38
C GLU A 65 15.23 -8.16 -3.87
N LEU A 66 13.98 -8.06 -4.37
CA LEU A 66 13.44 -6.80 -4.85
C LEU A 66 13.25 -5.79 -3.72
N MET A 67 12.82 -6.24 -2.54
CA MET A 67 12.77 -5.38 -1.36
C MET A 67 14.13 -4.75 -1.09
N ASN A 68 15.19 -5.55 -1.05
CA ASN A 68 16.54 -5.04 -0.75
C ASN A 68 17.04 -4.06 -1.79
N ARG A 69 16.77 -4.32 -3.07
CA ARG A 69 17.13 -3.40 -4.15
C ARG A 69 16.39 -2.06 -4.03
N PHE A 70 15.12 -2.11 -3.64
CA PHE A 70 14.32 -0.91 -3.41
C PHE A 70 14.84 -0.12 -2.20
N LEU A 71 15.15 -0.80 -1.10
CA LEU A 71 15.69 -0.16 0.11
C LEU A 71 17.08 0.46 -0.15
N ALA A 72 17.87 -0.12 -1.03
CA ALA A 72 19.18 0.39 -1.42
C ALA A 72 19.09 1.49 -2.48
N LYS A 73 17.90 1.88 -2.91
CA LYS A 73 17.65 2.86 -3.97
C LYS A 73 18.18 2.45 -5.35
N GLU A 74 18.37 1.16 -5.57
CA GLU A 74 18.76 0.63 -6.86
C GLU A 74 17.62 0.60 -7.87
N ILE A 75 16.39 0.48 -7.37
CA ILE A 75 15.17 0.50 -8.19
C ILE A 75 14.16 1.48 -7.61
N SER A 76 13.32 2.02 -8.48
CA SER A 76 12.22 2.90 -8.10
C SER A 76 11.00 2.10 -7.65
N GLU A 77 9.98 2.79 -7.12
CA GLU A 77 8.69 2.18 -6.79
C GLU A 77 8.04 1.57 -8.03
N LYS A 78 8.10 2.27 -9.15
CA LYS A 78 7.57 1.79 -10.43
C LYS A 78 8.29 0.53 -10.88
N GLU A 79 9.62 0.49 -10.77
CA GLU A 79 10.42 -0.69 -11.12
C GLU A 79 10.14 -1.85 -10.16
N LEU A 80 10.01 -1.58 -8.86
CA LEU A 80 9.65 -2.60 -7.88
C LEU A 80 8.37 -3.33 -8.30
N PHE A 81 7.34 -2.58 -8.66
CA PHE A 81 6.07 -3.15 -9.11
C PHE A 81 6.25 -3.93 -10.42
N ASN A 82 6.91 -3.33 -11.41
CA ASN A 82 7.07 -3.94 -12.73
C ASN A 82 7.92 -5.20 -12.71
N LEU A 83 8.91 -5.25 -11.83
CA LEU A 83 9.83 -6.39 -11.70
C LEU A 83 9.27 -7.52 -10.84
N THR A 84 8.24 -7.27 -10.04
CA THR A 84 7.63 -8.32 -9.21
C THR A 84 6.99 -9.37 -10.09
N PRO A 85 7.48 -10.63 -10.05
CA PRO A 85 6.95 -11.69 -10.90
C PRO A 85 5.53 -12.08 -10.50
N LEU A 86 4.73 -12.48 -11.49
CA LEU A 86 3.43 -13.12 -11.24
C LEU A 86 3.65 -14.61 -10.95
N TYR A 87 2.68 -15.20 -10.24
CA TYR A 87 2.64 -16.64 -9.96
C TYR A 87 3.87 -17.16 -9.20
N LEU A 88 4.40 -16.34 -8.30
CA LEU A 88 5.51 -16.70 -7.43
C LEU A 88 5.03 -16.71 -5.99
N VAL A 89 5.79 -17.36 -5.11
CA VAL A 89 5.59 -17.25 -3.66
C VAL A 89 6.34 -16.00 -3.17
N TYR A 90 5.64 -15.12 -2.47
CA TYR A 90 6.20 -13.85 -2.00
C TYR A 90 6.55 -13.95 -0.51
N ASP A 91 7.62 -13.29 -0.10
CA ASP A 91 8.08 -13.30 1.28
C ASP A 91 8.22 -11.90 1.89
N SER A 92 7.99 -10.86 1.09
CA SER A 92 8.09 -9.48 1.53
C SER A 92 6.87 -8.69 1.07
N LEU A 93 6.50 -7.66 1.84
CA LEU A 93 5.29 -6.89 1.56
C LEU A 93 5.57 -5.39 1.66
N TYR A 94 5.33 -4.69 0.55
CA TYR A 94 5.48 -3.25 0.48
C TYR A 94 4.18 -2.56 0.90
N LEU A 95 4.27 -1.73 1.93
CA LEU A 95 3.17 -0.88 2.37
C LEU A 95 3.17 0.37 1.49
N CYS A 96 2.48 0.29 0.35
CA CYS A 96 2.58 1.29 -0.71
C CYS A 96 1.81 2.57 -0.40
N SER A 97 0.53 2.44 -0.03
CA SER A 97 -0.34 3.60 0.14
C SER A 97 -1.52 3.28 1.04
N ALA A 98 -1.94 4.27 1.82
CA ALA A 98 -3.17 4.21 2.58
C ALA A 98 -3.84 5.59 2.52
N LEU A 99 -5.07 5.64 2.05
CA LEU A 99 -5.84 6.87 1.87
C LEU A 99 -7.13 6.76 2.66
N VAL A 100 -7.45 7.76 3.49
CA VAL A 100 -8.68 7.83 4.27
C VAL A 100 -9.25 9.23 4.15
N LEU A 101 -10.55 9.35 3.91
CA LEU A 101 -11.22 10.65 3.93
C LEU A 101 -11.03 11.31 5.30
N GLU A 102 -10.84 12.62 5.31
CA GLU A 102 -10.44 13.39 6.49
C GLU A 102 -11.30 13.13 7.72
N GLU A 103 -12.62 13.12 7.57
CA GLU A 103 -13.56 12.92 8.68
C GLU A 103 -13.52 11.50 9.26
N TYR A 104 -12.91 10.55 8.56
CA TYR A 104 -12.80 9.16 9.01
C TYR A 104 -11.40 8.81 9.51
N ARG A 105 -10.49 9.78 9.52
CA ARG A 105 -9.13 9.58 10.03
C ARG A 105 -9.13 9.44 11.55
N ARG A 106 -8.08 8.80 12.08
CA ARG A 106 -7.86 8.61 13.52
C ARG A 106 -8.90 7.71 14.19
N GLN A 107 -9.57 6.87 13.42
CA GLN A 107 -10.53 5.88 13.91
C GLN A 107 -10.00 4.45 13.77
N GLY A 108 -8.77 4.29 13.31
CA GLY A 108 -8.16 2.98 13.13
C GLY A 108 -8.58 2.26 11.85
N ILE A 109 -9.30 2.92 10.94
CA ILE A 109 -9.81 2.28 9.71
C ILE A 109 -8.66 1.78 8.84
N ALA A 110 -7.69 2.64 8.54
CA ALA A 110 -6.55 2.25 7.69
C ALA A 110 -5.73 1.13 8.34
N THR A 111 -5.52 1.20 9.64
CA THR A 111 -4.79 0.17 10.38
C THR A 111 -5.51 -1.16 10.31
N GLN A 112 -6.81 -1.21 10.58
CA GLN A 112 -7.60 -2.43 10.54
C GLN A 112 -7.67 -3.01 9.14
N LEU A 113 -7.85 -2.15 8.14
CA LEU A 113 -7.92 -2.56 6.75
C LEU A 113 -6.58 -3.16 6.29
N THR A 114 -5.47 -2.53 6.67
CA THR A 114 -4.12 -3.00 6.34
C THR A 114 -3.82 -4.33 7.03
N LEU A 115 -4.12 -4.46 8.32
CA LEU A 115 -3.90 -5.70 9.06
C LEU A 115 -4.72 -6.85 8.48
N SER A 116 -5.96 -6.59 8.10
CA SER A 116 -6.82 -7.59 7.48
C SER A 116 -6.25 -8.05 6.13
N ALA A 117 -5.76 -7.11 5.32
CA ALA A 117 -5.14 -7.43 4.04
C ALA A 117 -3.84 -8.24 4.22
N ILE A 118 -3.00 -7.87 5.19
CA ILE A 118 -1.78 -8.62 5.52
C ILE A 118 -2.13 -10.05 5.91
N GLU A 119 -3.15 -10.23 6.74
CA GLU A 119 -3.60 -11.56 7.17
C GLU A 119 -4.03 -12.42 5.97
N GLN A 120 -4.81 -11.86 5.06
CA GLN A 120 -5.25 -12.58 3.86
C GLN A 120 -4.07 -12.96 2.96
N ILE A 121 -3.13 -12.05 2.78
CA ILE A 121 -1.93 -12.32 1.97
C ILE A 121 -1.07 -13.41 2.61
N ARG A 122 -0.94 -13.39 3.93
CA ARG A 122 -0.15 -14.39 4.66
C ARG A 122 -0.73 -15.81 4.60
N LYS A 123 -2.01 -15.95 4.30
CA LYS A 123 -2.61 -17.28 4.08
C LYS A 123 -2.05 -17.96 2.83
N ASP A 124 -1.66 -17.17 1.84
CA ASP A 124 -1.19 -17.66 0.54
C ASP A 124 0.32 -17.53 0.36
N HIS A 125 0.96 -16.63 1.11
CA HIS A 125 2.39 -16.32 0.94
C HIS A 125 3.06 -16.17 2.31
N PRO A 126 4.28 -16.71 2.49
CA PRO A 126 5.00 -16.65 3.78
C PRO A 126 5.67 -15.30 3.99
N ILE A 127 4.88 -14.25 4.17
CA ILE A 127 5.43 -12.90 4.39
C ILE A 127 6.22 -12.85 5.68
N LYS A 128 7.48 -12.44 5.59
CA LYS A 128 8.43 -12.38 6.70
C LYS A 128 8.91 -10.97 7.01
N ALA A 129 8.64 -10.01 6.12
CA ALA A 129 9.09 -8.63 6.30
C ALA A 129 8.12 -7.65 5.66
N LEU A 130 7.98 -6.50 6.29
CA LEU A 130 7.27 -5.35 5.74
C LEU A 130 8.30 -4.27 5.40
N PHE A 131 8.03 -3.47 4.37
CA PHE A 131 8.88 -2.33 4.06
C PHE A 131 8.05 -1.18 3.53
N VAL A 132 8.60 0.02 3.61
CA VAL A 132 7.87 1.25 3.34
C VAL A 132 8.81 2.34 2.82
N TRP A 133 8.23 3.26 2.05
CA TRP A 133 8.86 4.51 1.65
C TRP A 133 7.96 5.63 2.16
N ALA A 134 8.16 6.02 3.42
CA ALA A 134 7.31 6.99 4.08
C ALA A 134 7.71 8.41 3.75
N PHE A 135 6.72 9.25 3.46
CA PHE A 135 6.89 10.66 3.13
C PHE A 135 6.47 11.60 4.27
N SER A 136 5.96 11.06 5.38
CA SER A 136 5.47 11.85 6.50
C SER A 136 5.71 11.13 7.82
N LYS A 137 5.73 11.90 8.91
CA LYS A 137 5.81 11.34 10.26
C LYS A 137 4.59 10.49 10.60
N GLU A 138 3.42 10.86 10.10
CA GLU A 138 2.19 10.08 10.30
C GLU A 138 2.28 8.73 9.60
N GLY A 139 2.81 8.70 8.37
CA GLY A 139 3.05 7.47 7.63
C GLY A 139 4.04 6.56 8.34
N ASP A 140 5.11 7.11 8.90
CA ASP A 140 6.09 6.37 9.67
C ASP A 140 5.46 5.71 10.89
N ARG A 141 4.69 6.47 11.68
CA ARG A 141 4.02 5.97 12.88
C ARG A 141 3.01 4.89 12.53
N GLY A 142 2.25 5.11 11.47
CA GLY A 142 1.25 4.14 11.00
C GLY A 142 1.90 2.82 10.60
N SER A 143 2.99 2.88 9.84
CA SER A 143 3.73 1.71 9.40
C SER A 143 4.36 0.95 10.58
N GLU A 144 4.94 1.67 11.54
CA GLU A 144 5.52 1.07 12.74
C GLU A 144 4.46 0.38 13.58
N SER A 145 3.30 0.99 13.75
CA SER A 145 2.17 0.41 14.49
C SER A 145 1.68 -0.88 13.83
N ILE A 146 1.53 -0.86 12.50
CA ILE A 146 1.12 -2.03 11.73
C ILE A 146 2.13 -3.16 11.88
N ALA A 147 3.42 -2.87 11.74
CA ALA A 147 4.47 -3.87 11.86
C ALA A 147 4.47 -4.52 13.26
N GLN A 148 4.30 -3.71 14.29
CA GLN A 148 4.22 -4.19 15.66
C GLN A 148 3.01 -5.11 15.87
N LEU A 149 1.84 -4.69 15.39
CA LEU A 149 0.61 -5.47 15.50
C LEU A 149 0.64 -6.75 14.67
N ALA A 150 1.31 -6.73 13.53
CA ALA A 150 1.48 -7.92 12.69
C ALA A 150 2.63 -8.81 13.12
N SER A 151 3.44 -8.37 14.10
CA SER A 151 4.65 -9.07 14.56
C SER A 151 5.63 -9.36 13.44
N LEU A 152 5.85 -8.37 12.58
CA LEU A 152 6.78 -8.44 11.46
C LEU A 152 7.81 -7.31 11.52
N PRO A 153 9.05 -7.55 11.07
CA PRO A 153 10.03 -6.49 10.99
C PRO A 153 9.64 -5.47 9.91
N LEU A 154 9.96 -4.21 10.14
CA LEU A 154 9.71 -3.12 9.21
C LEU A 154 11.04 -2.52 8.77
N PHE A 155 11.22 -2.42 7.45
CA PHE A 155 12.36 -1.77 6.85
C PHE A 155 11.91 -0.51 6.11
N LYS A 156 12.71 0.54 6.18
CA LYS A 156 12.37 1.83 5.58
C LYS A 156 13.37 2.21 4.51
N ARG A 157 12.87 2.58 3.35
CA ARG A 157 13.70 3.16 2.30
C ARG A 157 14.10 4.58 2.73
N PRO A 158 15.40 4.94 2.69
CA PRO A 158 15.85 6.31 3.00
C PRO A 158 15.30 7.32 1.99
N GLU A 159 15.19 8.56 2.42
CA GLU A 159 14.78 9.68 1.57
C GLU A 159 15.78 9.95 0.43
#